data_178568d46845ea4c47d36f8b106b0866
#
_entry.id   178568d46845ea4c47d36f8b106b0866
#
_cell.length_a   1.000
_cell.length_b   1.000
_cell.length_c   1.000
_cell.angle_alpha   90.00
_cell.angle_beta   90.00
_cell.angle_gamma   90.00
#
_symmetry.space_group_name_H-M   'P 1'
#
loop_
_entity.id
_entity.type
_entity.pdbx_description
1 polymer ?
#
loop_
_entity_poly.entity_id
_entity_poly.type
_entity_poly.pdbx_seq_one_letter_code
_entity_poly.pdbx_strand_id
1 'polypeptide(L)'
;YDEDFVKLNFGNVGGLITNIYLSMDVDFGNYSGAILGSATDEAEYAYSGNQIEDFYNGSWSPSNAKSSMWTSCYEGIANCNLYLEKFTGLTFPELALNSDYAQQMFRYTNYQYEVRFLRAYFYFNLVRQYGDVPFSDHILTAEESNTLSRRPAQEIFDYIIAECDDIKDKIIVDYSKLGDMALPSSPAETGRANRKTVLALKARAALYAASPLFNPTDNKELWYRAAKANKEILDDSNGFAEKAKLLVEDYSSLWSKDNYNDATSELIFLRRATTTTNSFEGYTYPVGLENSKRGNCPTQTQVDAYEMKDTGLRPDELDNYDPTNPYYTNRDPRFYLTIAKNGDEKWPNWNTVPLQTYQGGLNAEPLSGGTPTGYYLKKYCQTAVDLRAGTASKTYHSWITFRFGEFYLNYAEAVYKYLGSPYATDSEFTTSAVDAIKVVRTRAGMPGFPQGMTNDAFWKKYQNERMVELAFEGHRFWDVRRWKEGDKHFKNIVEMKITKNGDDTYTYERKVKERSWDDKM
;
A
#
# COMPACT_ATOMS: atom_id res chain seq x y z
N TYR A 1 7.24 -28.74 13.49
CA TYR A 1 6.81 -28.56 14.87
C TYR A 1 6.23 -29.87 15.40
N ASP A 2 6.60 -30.23 16.63
CA ASP A 2 6.03 -31.36 17.35
C ASP A 2 4.68 -30.94 17.92
N GLU A 3 3.62 -31.70 17.63
CA GLU A 3 2.27 -31.44 18.13
C GLU A 3 2.24 -31.42 19.66
N ASP A 4 2.96 -32.32 20.29
CA ASP A 4 2.99 -32.40 21.75
C ASP A 4 3.62 -31.17 22.38
N PHE A 5 4.67 -30.59 21.76
CA PHE A 5 5.25 -29.34 22.19
C PHE A 5 4.26 -28.17 22.02
N VAL A 6 3.54 -28.12 20.91
CA VAL A 6 2.55 -27.06 20.63
C VAL A 6 1.41 -27.08 21.65
N LYS A 7 0.98 -28.28 22.07
CA LYS A 7 -0.10 -28.47 23.05
C LYS A 7 0.26 -28.07 24.48
N LEU A 8 1.53 -27.85 24.80
CA LEU A 8 1.97 -27.54 26.17
C LEU A 8 1.44 -26.22 26.70
N ASN A 9 1.26 -25.21 25.85
CA ASN A 9 0.73 -23.91 26.26
C ASN A 9 0.19 -23.09 25.08
N PHE A 10 -0.67 -22.12 25.39
CA PHE A 10 -1.24 -21.21 24.38
C PHE A 10 -0.21 -20.34 23.67
N GLY A 11 0.91 -20.01 24.34
CA GLY A 11 1.99 -19.23 23.73
C GLY A 11 2.65 -19.95 22.56
N ASN A 12 2.81 -21.27 22.64
CA ASN A 12 3.38 -22.07 21.55
C ASN A 12 2.45 -22.05 20.32
N VAL A 13 1.14 -22.20 20.53
CA VAL A 13 0.14 -22.09 19.46
C VAL A 13 0.15 -20.68 18.85
N GLY A 14 0.13 -19.65 19.69
CA GLY A 14 0.21 -18.24 19.26
C GLY A 14 1.48 -17.94 18.47
N GLY A 15 2.59 -18.58 18.80
CA GLY A 15 3.86 -18.50 18.07
C GLY A 15 3.76 -18.98 16.62
N LEU A 16 2.98 -20.05 16.36
CA LEU A 16 2.72 -20.53 14.99
C LEU A 16 1.99 -19.47 14.16
N ILE A 17 0.97 -18.85 14.74
CA ILE A 17 0.21 -17.78 14.05
C ILE A 17 1.10 -16.57 13.77
N THR A 18 1.89 -16.15 14.75
CA THR A 18 2.85 -15.05 14.60
C THR A 18 3.82 -15.32 13.45
N ASN A 19 4.31 -16.56 13.33
CA ASN A 19 5.21 -16.96 12.26
C ASN A 19 4.55 -16.84 10.87
N ILE A 20 3.25 -17.17 10.76
CA ILE A 20 2.50 -16.99 9.51
C ILE A 20 2.39 -15.49 9.16
N TYR A 21 2.10 -14.63 10.14
CA TYR A 21 2.07 -13.17 9.91
C TYR A 21 3.43 -12.61 9.42
N LEU A 22 4.55 -13.23 9.81
CA LEU A 22 5.89 -12.80 9.35
C LEU A 22 6.10 -12.96 7.84
N SER A 23 5.33 -13.83 7.17
CA SER A 23 5.36 -14.02 5.71
C SER A 23 4.63 -12.92 4.93
N MET A 24 3.94 -11.99 5.60
CA MET A 24 3.31 -10.86 4.95
C MET A 24 4.34 -9.89 4.39
N ASP A 25 4.03 -9.34 3.22
CA ASP A 25 4.87 -8.36 2.55
C ASP A 25 4.85 -6.98 3.25
N VAL A 26 5.98 -6.31 3.17
CA VAL A 26 6.17 -4.90 3.52
C VAL A 26 7.10 -4.29 2.48
N ASP A 27 7.09 -2.96 2.32
CA ASP A 27 8.04 -2.31 1.41
C ASP A 27 8.73 -1.11 2.07
N PHE A 28 9.70 -1.39 2.90
CA PHE A 28 10.63 -0.41 3.45
C PHE A 28 12.01 -0.51 2.79
N GLY A 29 12.02 -0.53 1.44
CA GLY A 29 13.24 -0.60 0.65
C GLY A 29 13.69 -2.03 0.34
N ASN A 30 12.76 -2.89 -0.05
CA ASN A 30 12.99 -4.31 -0.33
C ASN A 30 13.93 -4.57 -1.51
N TYR A 31 14.09 -3.61 -2.40
CA TYR A 31 14.96 -3.70 -3.57
C TYR A 31 16.31 -3.03 -3.30
N SER A 32 17.05 -3.51 -2.31
CA SER A 32 18.34 -2.95 -1.87
C SER A 32 18.26 -1.46 -1.51
N GLY A 33 17.23 -1.10 -0.77
CA GLY A 33 16.91 0.26 -0.33
C GLY A 33 15.86 0.97 -1.18
N ALA A 34 15.63 0.53 -2.41
CA ALA A 34 14.55 1.07 -3.24
C ALA A 34 13.20 0.46 -2.85
N ILE A 35 12.14 1.29 -2.88
CA ILE A 35 10.75 0.86 -2.79
C ILE A 35 10.21 0.51 -4.18
N LEU A 36 9.13 -0.26 -4.25
CA LEU A 36 8.48 -0.63 -5.53
C LEU A 36 8.00 0.62 -6.32
N GLY A 37 7.64 1.69 -5.63
CA GLY A 37 7.33 2.98 -6.26
C GLY A 37 8.42 3.50 -7.19
N SER A 38 9.69 3.17 -6.93
CA SER A 38 10.81 3.53 -7.80
C SER A 38 10.87 2.74 -9.12
N ALA A 39 10.04 1.72 -9.29
CA ALA A 39 9.80 1.05 -10.57
C ALA A 39 8.71 1.72 -11.41
N THR A 40 8.01 2.71 -10.87
CA THR A 40 6.84 3.37 -11.47
C THR A 40 7.15 4.82 -11.84
N ASP A 41 6.13 5.54 -12.27
CA ASP A 41 6.20 6.99 -12.49
C ASP A 41 6.17 7.82 -11.18
N GLU A 42 6.04 7.16 -10.00
CA GLU A 42 6.09 7.85 -8.70
C GLU A 42 7.50 8.30 -8.32
N ALA A 43 8.49 7.45 -8.55
CA ALA A 43 9.85 7.70 -8.07
C ALA A 43 10.92 7.08 -8.96
N GLU A 44 12.17 7.49 -8.69
CA GLU A 44 13.40 6.89 -9.17
C GLU A 44 14.36 6.66 -7.99
N TYR A 45 15.16 5.61 -8.07
CA TYR A 45 16.17 5.36 -7.06
C TYR A 45 17.51 5.98 -7.45
N ALA A 46 18.15 6.68 -6.52
CA ALA A 46 19.30 7.54 -6.80
C ALA A 46 20.57 6.81 -7.26
N TYR A 47 20.66 5.50 -7.07
CA TYR A 47 21.80 4.71 -7.52
C TYR A 47 21.46 3.91 -8.76
N SER A 48 22.24 4.09 -9.82
CA SER A 48 22.23 3.21 -11.00
C SER A 48 22.74 1.80 -10.65
N GLY A 49 22.25 0.80 -11.38
CA GLY A 49 22.59 -0.60 -11.14
C GLY A 49 21.87 -1.23 -9.96
N ASN A 50 20.86 -0.59 -9.40
CA ASN A 50 19.98 -1.18 -8.41
C ASN A 50 19.04 -2.20 -9.05
N GLN A 51 18.73 -3.29 -8.36
CA GLN A 51 17.80 -4.33 -8.85
C GLN A 51 16.40 -3.81 -9.20
N ILE A 52 15.99 -2.63 -8.72
CA ILE A 52 14.72 -2.00 -9.10
C ILE A 52 14.67 -1.64 -10.60
N GLU A 53 15.83 -1.37 -11.20
CA GLU A 53 15.92 -1.05 -12.63
C GLU A 53 15.52 -2.23 -13.51
N ASP A 54 15.62 -3.46 -13.00
CA ASP A 54 15.24 -4.67 -13.73
C ASP A 54 13.78 -4.66 -14.19
N PHE A 55 12.90 -3.93 -13.47
CA PHE A 55 11.50 -3.75 -13.88
C PHE A 55 11.33 -2.93 -15.16
N TYR A 56 12.31 -2.09 -15.51
CA TYR A 56 12.19 -1.16 -16.63
C TYR A 56 13.45 -1.02 -17.52
N ASN A 57 14.40 -1.95 -17.41
CA ASN A 57 15.58 -2.00 -18.28
C ASN A 57 15.52 -3.11 -19.34
N GLY A 58 14.38 -3.80 -19.46
CA GLY A 58 14.17 -4.89 -20.41
C GLY A 58 14.65 -6.27 -19.92
N SER A 59 15.19 -6.36 -18.70
CA SER A 59 15.66 -7.65 -18.14
C SER A 59 14.55 -8.46 -17.47
N TRP A 60 13.44 -7.83 -17.09
CA TRP A 60 12.30 -8.53 -16.49
C TRP A 60 11.62 -9.44 -17.51
N SER A 61 11.49 -10.72 -17.17
CA SER A 61 10.89 -11.72 -18.06
C SER A 61 10.42 -12.93 -17.26
N PRO A 62 9.64 -13.84 -17.86
CA PRO A 62 9.23 -15.08 -17.19
C PRO A 62 10.39 -15.94 -16.69
N SER A 63 11.55 -15.85 -17.36
CA SER A 63 12.79 -16.56 -16.95
C SER A 63 13.68 -15.73 -16.01
N ASN A 64 13.38 -14.46 -15.81
CA ASN A 64 14.10 -13.55 -14.93
C ASN A 64 13.08 -12.75 -14.09
N ALA A 65 12.25 -13.49 -13.38
CA ALA A 65 11.22 -12.90 -12.52
C ALA A 65 11.84 -12.08 -11.39
N LYS A 66 11.32 -10.89 -11.20
CA LYS A 66 11.68 -10.01 -10.09
C LYS A 66 10.56 -9.97 -9.08
N SER A 67 10.91 -9.87 -7.85
CA SER A 67 10.16 -10.02 -6.63
C SER A 67 10.08 -11.47 -6.14
N SER A 68 10.42 -11.64 -4.88
CA SER A 68 10.48 -12.93 -4.20
C SER A 68 9.15 -13.39 -3.61
N MET A 69 8.02 -12.78 -4.03
CA MET A 69 6.70 -13.08 -3.43
C MET A 69 6.26 -14.52 -3.65
N TRP A 70 6.73 -15.18 -4.71
CA TRP A 70 6.41 -16.59 -4.96
C TRP A 70 6.77 -17.49 -3.78
N THR A 71 8.04 -17.48 -3.39
CA THR A 71 8.52 -18.35 -2.30
C THR A 71 7.86 -18.01 -0.97
N SER A 72 7.88 -16.76 -0.57
CA SER A 72 7.32 -16.34 0.72
C SER A 72 5.81 -16.59 0.84
N CYS A 73 5.05 -16.39 -0.25
CA CYS A 73 3.62 -16.67 -0.26
C CYS A 73 3.34 -18.18 -0.16
N TYR A 74 4.06 -19.02 -0.91
CA TYR A 74 3.84 -20.46 -0.81
C TYR A 74 4.32 -21.06 0.51
N GLU A 75 5.39 -20.55 1.11
CA GLU A 75 5.78 -20.89 2.48
C GLU A 75 4.68 -20.49 3.49
N GLY A 76 4.12 -19.29 3.34
CA GLY A 76 2.97 -18.83 4.13
C GLY A 76 1.76 -19.73 3.97
N ILE A 77 1.40 -20.12 2.74
CA ILE A 77 0.29 -21.03 2.43
C ILE A 77 0.53 -22.41 3.05
N ALA A 78 1.74 -22.96 2.92
CA ALA A 78 2.09 -24.25 3.51
C ALA A 78 1.95 -24.23 5.04
N ASN A 79 2.39 -23.15 5.70
CA ASN A 79 2.23 -22.98 7.13
C ASN A 79 0.76 -22.82 7.52
N CYS A 80 -0.06 -22.14 6.72
CA CYS A 80 -1.50 -22.06 6.91
C CYS A 80 -2.16 -23.44 6.83
N ASN A 81 -1.85 -24.23 5.80
CA ASN A 81 -2.39 -25.58 5.61
C ASN A 81 -1.96 -26.48 6.76
N LEU A 82 -0.70 -26.44 7.16
CA LEU A 82 -0.19 -27.20 8.31
C LEU A 82 -0.98 -26.85 9.59
N TYR A 83 -1.18 -25.54 9.85
CA TYR A 83 -1.95 -25.12 11.03
C TYR A 83 -3.39 -25.63 10.99
N LEU A 84 -4.07 -25.46 9.87
CA LEU A 84 -5.48 -25.83 9.72
C LEU A 84 -5.72 -27.33 9.85
N GLU A 85 -4.79 -28.17 9.38
CA GLU A 85 -4.91 -29.64 9.46
C GLU A 85 -4.47 -30.21 10.80
N LYS A 86 -3.45 -29.62 11.45
CA LYS A 86 -2.79 -30.24 12.61
C LYS A 86 -3.08 -29.55 13.94
N PHE A 87 -3.42 -28.26 13.90
CA PHE A 87 -3.47 -27.45 15.12
C PHE A 87 -4.84 -26.79 15.39
N THR A 88 -5.87 -27.12 14.63
CA THR A 88 -7.25 -26.76 14.92
C THR A 88 -7.94 -27.85 15.75
N GLY A 89 -8.92 -27.48 16.58
CA GLY A 89 -9.71 -28.41 17.36
C GLY A 89 -8.95 -29.06 18.53
N LEU A 90 -7.78 -28.56 18.91
CA LEU A 90 -7.03 -29.05 20.07
C LEU A 90 -7.77 -28.71 21.39
N THR A 91 -7.53 -29.52 22.39
CA THR A 91 -7.97 -29.29 23.78
C THR A 91 -6.75 -29.10 24.67
N PHE A 92 -6.94 -28.31 25.74
CA PHE A 92 -5.87 -27.96 26.69
C PHE A 92 -6.32 -28.25 28.11
N PRO A 93 -6.63 -29.50 28.47
CA PRO A 93 -7.21 -29.83 29.77
C PRO A 93 -6.27 -29.50 30.94
N GLU A 94 -4.97 -29.58 30.73
CA GLU A 94 -3.97 -29.28 31.76
C GLU A 94 -3.89 -27.79 32.09
N LEU A 95 -4.37 -26.93 31.19
CA LEU A 95 -4.41 -25.49 31.36
C LEU A 95 -5.77 -24.96 31.86
N ALA A 96 -6.77 -25.85 32.05
CA ALA A 96 -8.15 -25.47 32.37
C ALA A 96 -8.29 -24.71 33.70
N LEU A 97 -7.33 -24.85 34.61
CA LEU A 97 -7.33 -24.15 35.90
C LEU A 97 -6.63 -22.76 35.85
N ASN A 98 -6.07 -22.40 34.72
CA ASN A 98 -5.47 -21.06 34.56
C ASN A 98 -6.57 -19.99 34.58
N SER A 99 -6.32 -18.89 35.28
CA SER A 99 -7.31 -17.80 35.43
C SER A 99 -7.70 -17.13 34.11
N ASP A 100 -6.86 -17.21 33.07
CA ASP A 100 -7.06 -16.66 31.74
C ASP A 100 -7.47 -17.73 30.70
N TYR A 101 -7.79 -18.94 31.13
CA TYR A 101 -8.10 -20.04 30.22
C TYR A 101 -9.21 -19.72 29.22
N ALA A 102 -10.30 -19.12 29.68
CA ALA A 102 -11.43 -18.75 28.80
C ALA A 102 -11.01 -17.75 27.71
N GLN A 103 -10.24 -16.75 28.09
CA GLN A 103 -9.74 -15.73 27.17
C GLN A 103 -8.75 -16.31 26.16
N GLN A 104 -7.89 -17.23 26.58
CA GLN A 104 -6.95 -17.91 25.70
C GLN A 104 -7.66 -18.87 24.74
N MET A 105 -8.64 -19.64 25.22
CA MET A 105 -9.46 -20.51 24.36
C MET A 105 -10.28 -19.73 23.34
N PHE A 106 -10.79 -18.56 23.72
CA PHE A 106 -11.49 -17.67 22.79
C PHE A 106 -10.57 -17.26 21.61
N ARG A 107 -9.32 -16.89 21.90
CA ARG A 107 -8.33 -16.56 20.87
C ARG A 107 -7.93 -17.77 20.05
N TYR A 108 -7.68 -18.89 20.71
CA TYR A 108 -7.35 -20.12 20.03
C TYR A 108 -8.43 -20.54 19.02
N THR A 109 -9.69 -20.44 19.40
CA THR A 109 -10.81 -20.73 18.50
C THR A 109 -10.85 -19.75 17.31
N ASN A 110 -10.45 -18.50 17.52
CA ASN A 110 -10.38 -17.49 16.44
C ASN A 110 -9.21 -17.71 15.48
N TYR A 111 -8.10 -18.31 15.91
CA TYR A 111 -6.89 -18.44 15.09
C TYR A 111 -7.14 -19.12 13.74
N GLN A 112 -8.02 -20.09 13.65
CA GLN A 112 -8.35 -20.72 12.37
C GLN A 112 -8.88 -19.72 11.34
N TYR A 113 -9.62 -18.70 11.76
CA TYR A 113 -10.16 -17.66 10.86
C TYR A 113 -9.10 -16.67 10.44
N GLU A 114 -8.17 -16.33 11.35
CA GLU A 114 -7.00 -15.53 10.98
C GLU A 114 -6.10 -16.25 9.98
N VAL A 115 -5.86 -17.54 10.18
CA VAL A 115 -5.05 -18.36 9.26
C VAL A 115 -5.72 -18.50 7.89
N ARG A 116 -7.04 -18.69 7.84
CA ARG A 116 -7.79 -18.72 6.58
C ARG A 116 -7.72 -17.37 5.84
N PHE A 117 -7.83 -16.25 6.58
CA PHE A 117 -7.59 -14.92 6.03
C PHE A 117 -6.17 -14.79 5.45
N LEU A 118 -5.14 -15.16 6.20
CA LEU A 118 -3.75 -15.06 5.75
C LEU A 118 -3.49 -15.92 4.50
N ARG A 119 -4.04 -17.14 4.44
CA ARG A 119 -3.95 -17.98 3.24
C ARG A 119 -4.58 -17.30 2.03
N ALA A 120 -5.77 -16.74 2.18
CA ALA A 120 -6.44 -15.97 1.12
C ALA A 120 -5.63 -14.73 0.71
N TYR A 121 -5.00 -14.04 1.66
CA TYR A 121 -4.12 -12.89 1.41
C TYR A 121 -2.87 -13.29 0.61
N PHE A 122 -2.23 -14.41 0.92
CA PHE A 122 -1.09 -14.90 0.14
C PHE A 122 -1.48 -15.29 -1.28
N TYR A 123 -2.64 -15.91 -1.46
CA TYR A 123 -3.17 -16.18 -2.81
C TYR A 123 -3.50 -14.89 -3.57
N PHE A 124 -3.99 -13.85 -2.89
CA PHE A 124 -4.17 -12.54 -3.52
C PHE A 124 -2.85 -11.97 -4.04
N ASN A 125 -1.79 -12.02 -3.24
CA ASN A 125 -0.47 -11.56 -3.68
C ASN A 125 0.07 -12.37 -4.86
N LEU A 126 -0.14 -13.68 -4.89
CA LEU A 126 0.26 -14.53 -6.00
C LEU A 126 -0.53 -14.22 -7.28
N VAL A 127 -1.87 -14.18 -7.21
CA VAL A 127 -2.71 -13.98 -8.40
C VAL A 127 -2.53 -12.60 -9.01
N ARG A 128 -2.40 -11.55 -8.20
CA ARG A 128 -2.19 -10.18 -8.73
C ARG A 128 -0.89 -10.04 -9.50
N GLN A 129 0.13 -10.83 -9.15
CA GLN A 129 1.45 -10.77 -9.78
C GLN A 129 1.61 -11.75 -10.92
N TYR A 130 1.16 -12.99 -10.76
CA TYR A 130 1.47 -14.09 -11.67
C TYR A 130 0.27 -14.58 -12.49
N GLY A 131 -0.94 -14.06 -12.22
CA GLY A 131 -2.16 -14.55 -12.88
C GLY A 131 -2.52 -15.96 -12.40
N ASP A 132 -2.58 -16.91 -13.32
CA ASP A 132 -2.83 -18.32 -12.99
C ASP A 132 -1.71 -18.89 -12.12
N VAL A 133 -2.07 -19.52 -11.00
CA VAL A 133 -1.11 -20.06 -10.02
C VAL A 133 -1.53 -21.43 -9.50
N PRO A 134 -0.60 -22.31 -9.10
CA PRO A 134 -0.93 -23.54 -8.40
C PRO A 134 -1.70 -23.26 -7.11
N PHE A 135 -2.72 -24.08 -6.85
CA PHE A 135 -3.60 -23.89 -5.67
C PHE A 135 -3.65 -25.15 -4.83
N SER A 136 -3.49 -24.98 -3.52
CA SER A 136 -3.76 -26.02 -2.51
C SER A 136 -4.33 -25.41 -1.25
N ASP A 137 -5.33 -26.04 -0.69
CA ASP A 137 -5.96 -25.72 0.60
C ASP A 137 -5.66 -26.78 1.68
N HIS A 138 -4.74 -27.71 1.39
CA HIS A 138 -4.30 -28.81 2.26
C HIS A 138 -2.78 -28.99 2.16
N ILE A 139 -2.23 -29.85 3.05
CA ILE A 139 -0.82 -30.25 3.01
C ILE A 139 -0.60 -31.15 1.79
N LEU A 140 0.25 -30.69 0.87
CA LEU A 140 0.58 -31.43 -0.34
C LEU A 140 1.55 -32.59 -0.04
N THR A 141 1.27 -33.74 -0.64
CA THR A 141 2.25 -34.81 -0.78
C THR A 141 3.31 -34.43 -1.83
N ALA A 142 4.44 -35.14 -1.85
CA ALA A 142 5.47 -34.94 -2.86
C ALA A 142 4.95 -35.20 -4.29
N GLU A 143 4.06 -36.17 -4.48
CA GLU A 143 3.43 -36.46 -5.77
C GLU A 143 2.52 -35.34 -6.23
N GLU A 144 1.63 -34.85 -5.36
CA GLU A 144 0.75 -33.71 -5.65
C GLU A 144 1.55 -32.46 -5.99
N SER A 145 2.60 -32.14 -5.20
CA SER A 145 3.45 -30.97 -5.45
C SER A 145 4.10 -30.99 -6.84
N ASN A 146 4.45 -32.17 -7.36
CA ASN A 146 5.09 -32.31 -8.66
C ASN A 146 4.10 -32.30 -9.83
N THR A 147 2.82 -32.53 -9.58
CA THR A 147 1.78 -32.64 -10.62
C THR A 147 0.77 -31.50 -10.61
N LEU A 148 0.84 -30.61 -9.61
CA LEU A 148 -0.11 -29.53 -9.43
C LEU A 148 -0.04 -28.53 -10.60
N SER A 149 -1.14 -28.41 -11.33
CA SER A 149 -1.28 -27.43 -12.40
C SER A 149 -1.70 -26.05 -11.88
N ARG A 150 -1.50 -25.03 -12.71
CA ARG A 150 -2.00 -23.69 -12.41
C ARG A 150 -3.53 -23.67 -12.50
N ARG A 151 -4.17 -23.00 -11.54
CA ARG A 151 -5.60 -22.70 -11.54
C ARG A 151 -5.84 -21.32 -12.16
N PRO A 152 -6.88 -21.14 -12.97
CA PRO A 152 -7.20 -19.85 -13.57
C PRO A 152 -7.32 -18.72 -12.55
N ALA A 153 -6.84 -17.53 -12.89
CA ALA A 153 -6.83 -16.38 -12.00
C ALA A 153 -8.22 -16.04 -11.42
N GLN A 154 -9.28 -16.10 -12.25
CA GLN A 154 -10.64 -15.84 -11.77
C GLN A 154 -11.09 -16.84 -10.70
N GLU A 155 -10.72 -18.11 -10.81
CA GLU A 155 -11.05 -19.11 -9.80
C GLU A 155 -10.29 -18.85 -8.47
N ILE A 156 -9.06 -18.31 -8.55
CA ILE A 156 -8.32 -17.89 -7.34
C ILE A 156 -9.01 -16.69 -6.69
N PHE A 157 -9.45 -15.68 -7.46
CA PHE A 157 -10.24 -14.56 -6.90
C PHE A 157 -11.56 -15.03 -6.30
N ASP A 158 -12.26 -15.97 -6.95
CA ASP A 158 -13.50 -16.55 -6.43
C ASP A 158 -13.27 -17.27 -5.09
N TYR A 159 -12.18 -18.05 -4.99
CA TYR A 159 -11.78 -18.66 -3.74
C TYR A 159 -11.53 -17.63 -2.63
N ILE A 160 -10.76 -16.56 -2.91
CA ILE A 160 -10.45 -15.51 -1.94
C ILE A 160 -11.74 -14.85 -1.42
N ILE A 161 -12.65 -14.50 -2.33
CA ILE A 161 -13.92 -13.85 -1.99
C ILE A 161 -14.81 -14.79 -1.16
N ALA A 162 -14.91 -16.06 -1.55
CA ALA A 162 -15.71 -17.07 -0.83
C ALA A 162 -15.16 -17.34 0.58
N GLU A 163 -13.82 -17.44 0.73
CA GLU A 163 -13.18 -17.57 2.06
C GLU A 163 -13.50 -16.36 2.95
N CYS A 164 -13.39 -15.15 2.41
CA CYS A 164 -13.72 -13.93 3.15
C CYS A 164 -15.21 -13.91 3.57
N ASP A 165 -16.11 -14.30 2.68
CA ASP A 165 -17.55 -14.37 2.99
C ASP A 165 -17.87 -15.41 4.06
N ASP A 166 -17.19 -16.54 4.05
CA ASP A 166 -17.41 -17.58 5.07
C ASP A 166 -16.90 -17.18 6.47
N ILE A 167 -15.77 -16.43 6.55
CA ILE A 167 -15.13 -16.14 7.84
C ILE A 167 -15.50 -14.77 8.43
N LYS A 168 -16.04 -13.83 7.66
CA LYS A 168 -16.28 -12.45 8.12
C LYS A 168 -17.17 -12.33 9.36
N ASP A 169 -18.11 -13.25 9.55
CA ASP A 169 -19.03 -13.29 10.69
C ASP A 169 -18.57 -14.22 11.82
N LYS A 170 -17.46 -14.92 11.63
CA LYS A 170 -16.87 -15.88 12.57
C LYS A 170 -15.63 -15.34 13.27
N ILE A 171 -14.84 -14.52 12.58
CA ILE A 171 -13.64 -13.90 13.11
C ILE A 171 -13.96 -12.80 14.11
N ILE A 172 -13.06 -12.53 15.06
CA ILE A 172 -13.20 -11.41 16.00
C ILE A 172 -13.50 -10.12 15.25
N VAL A 173 -14.54 -9.41 15.69
CA VAL A 173 -14.98 -8.16 15.05
C VAL A 173 -14.04 -7.01 15.37
N ASP A 174 -13.69 -6.86 16.67
CA ASP A 174 -12.89 -5.74 17.16
C ASP A 174 -12.15 -6.14 18.45
N TYR A 175 -10.84 -6.20 18.40
CA TYR A 175 -10.01 -6.56 19.56
C TYR A 175 -10.08 -5.55 20.70
N SER A 176 -10.52 -4.32 20.46
CA SER A 176 -10.71 -3.28 21.49
C SER A 176 -12.03 -3.45 22.27
N LYS A 177 -12.92 -4.34 21.83
CA LYS A 177 -14.29 -4.51 22.37
C LYS A 177 -14.56 -5.94 22.83
N LEU A 178 -13.57 -6.62 23.38
CA LEU A 178 -13.69 -8.02 23.80
C LEU A 178 -14.37 -8.21 25.16
N GLY A 179 -14.58 -7.14 25.95
CA GLY A 179 -15.19 -7.23 27.27
C GLY A 179 -14.46 -8.21 28.18
N ASP A 180 -15.20 -9.20 28.76
CA ASP A 180 -14.64 -10.22 29.65
C ASP A 180 -13.64 -11.16 28.94
N MET A 181 -13.61 -11.17 27.61
CA MET A 181 -12.65 -11.94 26.84
C MET A 181 -11.35 -11.17 26.58
N ALA A 182 -11.21 -9.94 27.06
CA ALA A 182 -9.94 -9.19 26.99
C ALA A 182 -8.86 -9.84 27.86
N LEU A 183 -7.62 -9.89 27.38
CA LEU A 183 -6.47 -10.29 28.19
C LEU A 183 -5.94 -9.07 28.98
N PRO A 184 -5.70 -9.20 30.29
CA PRO A 184 -5.35 -8.07 31.16
C PRO A 184 -4.06 -7.32 30.79
N SER A 185 -3.22 -7.90 29.96
CA SER A 185 -1.87 -7.41 29.67
C SER A 185 -1.54 -7.31 28.19
N SER A 186 -2.53 -7.26 27.29
CA SER A 186 -2.26 -7.39 25.86
C SER A 186 -2.43 -6.11 25.07
N PRO A 187 -1.36 -5.27 24.92
CA PRO A 187 -1.26 -4.36 23.79
C PRO A 187 -0.97 -5.09 22.46
N ALA A 188 -0.70 -6.41 22.51
CA ALA A 188 -0.18 -7.21 21.40
C ALA A 188 -1.24 -7.64 20.37
N GLU A 189 -2.51 -7.30 20.55
CA GLU A 189 -3.58 -7.73 19.63
C GLU A 189 -3.85 -6.71 18.52
N THR A 190 -3.33 -5.50 18.64
CA THR A 190 -3.36 -4.49 17.57
C THR A 190 -2.56 -5.00 16.36
N GLY A 191 -3.17 -4.94 15.18
CA GLY A 191 -2.55 -5.45 13.95
C GLY A 191 -2.90 -6.91 13.63
N ARG A 192 -3.69 -7.60 14.46
CA ARG A 192 -4.25 -8.91 14.11
C ARG A 192 -5.45 -8.75 13.17
N ALA A 193 -5.63 -9.74 12.29
CA ALA A 193 -6.76 -9.76 11.37
C ALA A 193 -8.10 -9.85 12.13
N ASN A 194 -9.04 -9.05 11.72
CA ASN A 194 -10.38 -8.96 12.26
C ASN A 194 -11.41 -8.85 11.12
N ARG A 195 -12.69 -8.69 11.45
CA ARG A 195 -13.77 -8.57 10.45
C ARG A 195 -13.46 -7.50 9.38
N LYS A 196 -13.02 -6.31 9.77
CA LYS A 196 -12.70 -5.24 8.81
C LYS A 196 -11.57 -5.63 7.87
N THR A 197 -10.56 -6.33 8.37
CA THR A 197 -9.44 -6.82 7.57
C THR A 197 -9.90 -7.83 6.52
N VAL A 198 -10.81 -8.73 6.89
CA VAL A 198 -11.42 -9.71 5.97
C VAL A 198 -12.23 -9.03 4.87
N LEU A 199 -13.08 -8.07 5.25
CA LEU A 199 -13.86 -7.27 4.28
C LEU A 199 -12.96 -6.45 3.35
N ALA A 200 -11.85 -5.93 3.85
CA ALA A 200 -10.86 -5.19 3.06
C ALA A 200 -10.20 -6.08 1.98
N LEU A 201 -9.78 -7.28 2.34
CA LEU A 201 -9.22 -8.22 1.37
C LEU A 201 -10.25 -8.61 0.30
N LYS A 202 -11.48 -8.94 0.70
CA LYS A 202 -12.58 -9.24 -0.21
C LYS A 202 -12.79 -8.10 -1.21
N ALA A 203 -12.87 -6.88 -0.72
CA ALA A 203 -13.12 -5.69 -1.54
C ALA A 203 -11.99 -5.43 -2.54
N ARG A 204 -10.73 -5.50 -2.11
CA ARG A 204 -9.58 -5.34 -3.01
C ARG A 204 -9.52 -6.47 -4.05
N ALA A 205 -9.71 -7.72 -3.64
CA ALA A 205 -9.70 -8.87 -4.54
C ALA A 205 -10.80 -8.75 -5.63
N ALA A 206 -12.01 -8.35 -5.24
CA ALA A 206 -13.10 -8.15 -6.18
C ALA A 206 -12.82 -7.04 -7.20
N LEU A 207 -12.17 -5.94 -6.79
CA LEU A 207 -11.75 -4.87 -7.69
C LEU A 207 -10.71 -5.37 -8.70
N TYR A 208 -9.70 -6.11 -8.25
CA TYR A 208 -8.67 -6.65 -9.14
C TYR A 208 -9.26 -7.65 -10.14
N ALA A 209 -10.13 -8.55 -9.69
CA ALA A 209 -10.80 -9.52 -10.54
C ALA A 209 -11.61 -8.87 -11.66
N ALA A 210 -12.20 -7.68 -11.40
CA ALA A 210 -12.99 -6.91 -12.36
C ALA A 210 -12.14 -6.06 -13.30
N SER A 211 -10.85 -5.85 -12.98
CA SER A 211 -9.97 -4.95 -13.73
C SER A 211 -9.53 -5.54 -15.08
N PRO A 212 -9.22 -4.72 -16.09
CA PRO A 212 -8.95 -5.14 -17.47
C PRO A 212 -7.94 -6.29 -17.63
N LEU A 213 -6.93 -6.37 -16.77
CA LEU A 213 -5.93 -7.45 -16.84
C LEU A 213 -6.56 -8.84 -16.64
N PHE A 214 -7.54 -8.94 -15.75
CA PHE A 214 -8.20 -10.20 -15.38
C PHE A 214 -9.62 -10.31 -15.96
N ASN A 215 -10.17 -9.23 -16.50
CA ASN A 215 -11.52 -9.13 -17.08
C ASN A 215 -11.45 -8.50 -18.48
N PRO A 216 -10.84 -9.18 -19.47
CA PRO A 216 -10.62 -8.60 -20.80
C PRO A 216 -11.91 -8.37 -21.59
N THR A 217 -13.02 -8.98 -21.20
CA THR A 217 -14.33 -8.81 -21.85
C THR A 217 -15.20 -7.73 -21.19
N ASP A 218 -14.69 -7.03 -20.19
CA ASP A 218 -15.42 -6.03 -19.39
C ASP A 218 -16.76 -6.57 -18.85
N ASN A 219 -16.74 -7.79 -18.31
CA ASN A 219 -17.91 -8.41 -17.70
C ASN A 219 -18.43 -7.54 -16.54
N LYS A 220 -19.63 -7.02 -16.68
CA LYS A 220 -20.26 -6.11 -15.73
C LYS A 220 -20.61 -6.76 -14.40
N GLU A 221 -20.83 -8.06 -14.36
CA GLU A 221 -21.08 -8.79 -13.10
C GLU A 221 -19.85 -8.75 -12.17
N LEU A 222 -18.64 -8.76 -12.72
CA LEU A 222 -17.43 -8.60 -11.92
C LEU A 222 -17.32 -7.19 -11.33
N TRP A 223 -17.70 -6.16 -12.10
CA TRP A 223 -17.76 -4.78 -11.60
C TRP A 223 -18.88 -4.58 -10.57
N TYR A 224 -20.03 -5.21 -10.75
CA TYR A 224 -21.10 -5.25 -9.75
C TYR A 224 -20.61 -5.87 -8.44
N ARG A 225 -19.96 -7.03 -8.51
CA ARG A 225 -19.36 -7.72 -7.36
C ARG A 225 -18.32 -6.82 -6.66
N ALA A 226 -17.49 -6.13 -7.42
CA ALA A 226 -16.49 -5.20 -6.88
C ALA A 226 -17.15 -4.00 -6.17
N ALA A 227 -18.17 -3.40 -6.78
CA ALA A 227 -18.92 -2.29 -6.18
C ALA A 227 -19.58 -2.72 -4.88
N LYS A 228 -20.22 -3.90 -4.86
CA LYS A 228 -20.89 -4.46 -3.68
C LYS A 228 -19.91 -4.76 -2.55
N ALA A 229 -18.76 -5.38 -2.83
CA ALA A 229 -17.76 -5.69 -1.83
C ALA A 229 -17.12 -4.43 -1.22
N ASN A 230 -16.86 -3.40 -2.02
CA ASN A 230 -16.33 -2.12 -1.52
C ASN A 230 -17.39 -1.31 -0.78
N LYS A 231 -18.66 -1.42 -1.15
CA LYS A 231 -19.79 -0.87 -0.36
C LYS A 231 -19.90 -1.56 0.99
N GLU A 232 -19.78 -2.88 1.06
CA GLU A 232 -19.92 -3.68 2.28
C GLU A 232 -18.94 -3.23 3.37
N ILE A 233 -17.65 -3.05 3.06
CA ILE A 233 -16.67 -2.59 4.06
C ILE A 233 -16.95 -1.15 4.53
N LEU A 234 -17.42 -0.28 3.64
CA LEU A 234 -17.78 1.08 4.00
C LEU A 234 -19.05 1.11 4.87
N ASP A 235 -20.07 0.34 4.52
CA ASP A 235 -21.31 0.23 5.30
C ASP A 235 -21.08 -0.38 6.69
N ASP A 236 -20.22 -1.40 6.80
CA ASP A 236 -19.85 -2.02 8.08
C ASP A 236 -19.26 -1.00 9.08
N SER A 237 -18.74 0.11 8.59
CA SER A 237 -18.16 1.20 9.38
C SER A 237 -18.94 2.51 9.29
N ASN A 238 -20.17 2.51 8.76
CA ASN A 238 -21.00 3.68 8.52
C ASN A 238 -20.33 4.75 7.65
N GLY A 239 -19.44 4.35 6.72
CA GLY A 239 -18.58 5.23 5.96
C GLY A 239 -19.30 6.26 5.10
N PHE A 240 -20.49 5.94 4.58
CA PHE A 240 -21.29 6.88 3.80
C PHE A 240 -22.17 7.81 4.67
N ALA A 241 -22.58 7.37 5.84
CA ALA A 241 -23.35 8.18 6.79
C ALA A 241 -22.44 9.16 7.56
N GLU A 242 -21.25 8.70 7.96
CA GLU A 242 -20.30 9.47 8.77
C GLU A 242 -19.03 9.83 7.97
N LYS A 243 -19.22 10.37 6.79
CA LYS A 243 -18.24 10.54 5.70
C LYS A 243 -16.83 10.99 6.10
N ALA A 244 -16.71 11.88 7.08
CA ALA A 244 -15.41 12.43 7.47
C ALA A 244 -14.74 11.68 8.62
N LYS A 245 -15.44 10.79 9.33
CA LYS A 245 -14.93 10.20 10.57
C LYS A 245 -14.06 8.97 10.38
N LEU A 246 -14.10 8.35 9.19
CA LEU A 246 -13.24 7.21 8.88
C LEU A 246 -11.85 7.62 8.40
N LEU A 247 -11.66 8.86 7.97
CA LEU A 247 -10.37 9.35 7.50
C LEU A 247 -9.73 10.24 8.55
N VAL A 248 -8.41 10.10 8.74
CA VAL A 248 -7.66 10.98 9.65
C VAL A 248 -7.63 12.40 9.12
N GLU A 249 -7.76 13.40 10.00
CA GLU A 249 -7.65 14.81 9.61
C GLU A 249 -6.22 15.15 9.15
N ASP A 250 -5.23 14.74 9.94
CA ASP A 250 -3.83 14.89 9.58
C ASP A 250 -3.36 13.68 8.76
N TYR A 251 -3.32 13.84 7.45
CA TYR A 251 -2.85 12.81 6.52
C TYR A 251 -1.47 12.27 6.87
N SER A 252 -0.55 13.11 7.36
CA SER A 252 0.79 12.70 7.73
C SER A 252 0.81 11.77 8.95
N SER A 253 -0.22 11.80 9.79
CA SER A 253 -0.32 10.92 10.96
C SER A 253 -0.37 9.43 10.62
N LEU A 254 -0.68 9.09 9.36
CA LEU A 254 -0.67 7.71 8.88
C LEU A 254 0.73 7.06 8.93
N TRP A 255 1.80 7.83 8.85
CA TRP A 255 3.18 7.29 8.79
C TRP A 255 4.24 8.06 9.59
N SER A 256 3.99 9.32 9.98
CA SER A 256 5.01 10.23 10.52
C SER A 256 5.50 9.86 11.92
N LYS A 257 4.83 8.93 12.58
CA LYS A 257 5.16 8.38 13.90
C LYS A 257 4.76 6.90 13.97
N ASP A 258 5.13 6.22 15.04
CA ASP A 258 4.65 4.86 15.30
C ASP A 258 3.15 4.87 15.59
N ASN A 259 2.36 4.38 14.62
CA ASN A 259 0.89 4.37 14.67
C ASN A 259 0.32 3.12 15.33
N TYR A 260 1.16 2.21 15.77
CA TYR A 260 0.71 0.89 16.24
C TYR A 260 -0.26 0.98 17.43
N ASN A 261 -0.01 1.90 18.35
CA ASN A 261 -0.84 2.12 19.54
C ASN A 261 -1.88 3.24 19.37
N ASP A 262 -1.77 4.02 18.32
CA ASP A 262 -2.74 5.04 17.98
C ASP A 262 -3.79 4.39 17.09
N ALA A 263 -4.88 3.88 17.67
CA ALA A 263 -6.02 3.37 16.93
C ALA A 263 -6.64 4.51 16.10
N THR A 264 -6.08 4.75 14.92
CA THR A 264 -6.68 5.70 14.00
C THR A 264 -7.91 5.06 13.37
N SER A 265 -8.98 5.81 13.19
CA SER A 265 -10.19 5.32 12.55
C SER A 265 -9.95 4.84 11.12
N GLU A 266 -8.93 5.37 10.44
CA GLU A 266 -8.64 5.08 9.04
C GLU A 266 -7.83 3.80 8.83
N LEU A 267 -6.94 3.45 9.75
CA LEU A 267 -6.08 2.28 9.60
C LEU A 267 -6.86 0.99 9.89
N ILE A 268 -6.91 0.09 8.92
CA ILE A 268 -7.61 -1.19 9.02
C ILE A 268 -6.63 -2.31 9.36
N PHE A 269 -5.51 -2.38 8.64
CA PHE A 269 -4.54 -3.45 8.81
C PHE A 269 -3.11 -2.98 8.52
N LEU A 270 -2.24 -3.23 9.48
CA LEU A 270 -0.83 -2.84 9.45
C LEU A 270 0.07 -4.06 9.64
N ARG A 271 1.20 -4.05 8.95
CA ARG A 271 2.32 -4.94 9.24
C ARG A 271 3.41 -4.14 9.95
N ARG A 272 3.49 -4.27 11.25
CA ARG A 272 4.52 -3.61 12.07
C ARG A 272 5.84 -4.37 12.02
N ALA A 273 6.96 -3.65 11.96
CA ALA A 273 8.28 -4.24 12.14
C ALA A 273 8.43 -4.86 13.54
N THR A 274 9.15 -5.97 13.64
CA THR A 274 9.37 -6.67 14.92
C THR A 274 10.40 -5.98 15.81
N THR A 275 11.25 -5.13 15.22
CA THR A 275 12.32 -4.39 15.90
C THR A 275 12.34 -2.93 15.46
N THR A 276 12.87 -2.08 16.32
CA THR A 276 13.12 -0.69 15.93
C THR A 276 14.28 -0.61 14.95
N THR A 277 14.15 0.28 13.96
CA THR A 277 15.16 0.50 12.92
C THR A 277 15.18 1.96 12.46
N ASN A 278 16.23 2.37 11.80
CA ASN A 278 16.36 3.62 11.06
C ASN A 278 16.87 3.36 9.63
N SER A 279 16.74 2.12 9.16
CA SER A 279 17.28 1.72 7.86
C SER A 279 16.54 2.39 6.71
N PHE A 280 15.22 2.57 6.83
CA PHE A 280 14.44 3.23 5.78
C PHE A 280 14.85 4.69 5.60
N GLU A 281 15.02 5.42 6.70
CA GLU A 281 15.53 6.79 6.68
C GLU A 281 16.96 6.84 6.12
N GLY A 282 17.80 5.89 6.48
CA GLY A 282 19.16 5.75 5.92
C GLY A 282 19.17 5.55 4.40
N TYR A 283 18.14 4.89 3.84
CA TYR A 283 17.96 4.68 2.41
C TYR A 283 17.11 5.75 1.71
N THR A 284 16.57 6.72 2.46
CA THR A 284 15.57 7.64 1.90
C THR A 284 15.89 9.10 2.19
N TYR A 285 16.51 9.44 3.32
CA TYR A 285 16.92 10.81 3.62
C TYR A 285 17.93 11.34 2.59
N PRO A 286 17.92 12.66 2.33
CA PRO A 286 18.81 13.28 1.35
C PRO A 286 20.28 12.94 1.58
N VAL A 287 20.99 12.60 0.50
CA VAL A 287 22.44 12.45 0.56
C VAL A 287 23.10 13.77 1.01
N GLY A 288 24.27 13.69 1.62
CA GLY A 288 24.94 14.85 2.20
C GLY A 288 24.59 15.09 3.67
N LEU A 289 23.56 14.46 4.18
CA LEU A 289 23.28 14.38 5.62
C LEU A 289 24.08 13.23 6.24
N GLU A 290 24.49 13.39 7.49
CA GLU A 290 25.30 12.39 8.19
C GLU A 290 24.62 11.02 8.21
N ASN A 291 25.34 9.98 7.80
CA ASN A 291 24.89 8.59 7.70
C ASN A 291 23.70 8.32 6.76
N SER A 292 23.24 9.32 6.02
CA SER A 292 22.32 9.13 4.89
C SER A 292 23.13 8.73 3.66
N LYS A 293 22.69 7.69 2.97
CA LYS A 293 23.50 7.09 1.89
C LYS A 293 22.81 7.06 0.54
N ARG A 294 21.47 7.12 0.50
CA ARG A 294 20.70 6.82 -0.71
C ARG A 294 19.35 7.52 -0.66
N GLY A 295 18.60 7.50 -1.76
CA GLY A 295 17.29 8.13 -1.81
C GLY A 295 16.31 7.47 -2.76
N ASN A 296 15.08 7.27 -2.29
CA ASN A 296 13.92 7.12 -3.14
C ASN A 296 13.46 8.52 -3.53
N CYS A 297 13.58 8.87 -4.81
CA CYS A 297 13.43 10.23 -5.30
C CYS A 297 12.14 10.37 -6.12
N PRO A 298 11.11 11.06 -5.61
CA PRO A 298 9.90 11.34 -6.37
C PRO A 298 10.21 12.00 -7.71
N THR A 299 9.48 11.63 -8.76
CA THR A 299 9.63 12.20 -10.09
C THR A 299 8.89 13.53 -10.20
N GLN A 300 9.22 14.33 -11.23
CA GLN A 300 8.38 15.48 -11.59
C GLN A 300 7.01 15.04 -12.08
N THR A 301 6.87 13.84 -12.67
CA THR A 301 5.58 13.25 -13.04
C THR A 301 4.68 13.11 -11.81
N GLN A 302 5.20 12.62 -10.69
CA GLN A 302 4.47 12.55 -9.42
C GLN A 302 4.15 13.95 -8.88
N VAL A 303 5.09 14.89 -8.94
CA VAL A 303 4.88 16.26 -8.48
C VAL A 303 3.77 16.95 -9.29
N ASP A 304 3.73 16.76 -10.60
CA ASP A 304 2.69 17.31 -11.47
C ASP A 304 1.28 16.76 -11.18
N ALA A 305 1.19 15.59 -10.57
CA ALA A 305 -0.09 14.99 -10.18
C ALA A 305 -0.81 15.75 -9.05
N TYR A 306 -0.08 16.47 -8.21
CA TYR A 306 -0.67 17.29 -7.15
C TYR A 306 -1.31 18.53 -7.75
N GLU A 307 -2.62 18.64 -7.64
CA GLU A 307 -3.43 19.71 -8.23
C GLU A 307 -3.30 21.04 -7.47
N MET A 308 -3.79 22.11 -8.06
CA MET A 308 -3.96 23.41 -7.39
C MET A 308 -5.10 23.31 -6.38
N LYS A 309 -4.85 23.77 -5.17
CA LYS A 309 -5.80 23.64 -4.05
C LYS A 309 -7.14 24.34 -4.30
N ASP A 310 -7.13 25.49 -4.94
CA ASP A 310 -8.34 26.30 -5.14
C ASP A 310 -9.19 25.81 -6.31
N THR A 311 -8.53 25.35 -7.39
CA THR A 311 -9.23 25.01 -8.64
C THR A 311 -9.41 23.51 -8.85
N GLY A 312 -8.57 22.69 -8.20
CA GLY A 312 -8.52 21.26 -8.49
C GLY A 312 -7.99 20.93 -9.88
N LEU A 313 -7.29 21.87 -10.54
CA LEU A 313 -6.62 21.64 -11.81
C LEU A 313 -5.15 21.29 -11.58
N ARG A 314 -4.61 20.42 -12.40
CA ARG A 314 -3.16 20.21 -12.46
C ARG A 314 -2.47 21.48 -12.97
N PRO A 315 -1.20 21.73 -12.63
CA PRO A 315 -0.48 22.88 -13.16
C PRO A 315 -0.50 23.01 -14.69
N ASP A 316 -0.39 21.88 -15.40
CA ASP A 316 -0.39 21.83 -16.86
C ASP A 316 -1.79 22.03 -17.50
N GLU A 317 -2.83 22.12 -16.69
CA GLU A 317 -4.19 22.47 -17.13
C GLU A 317 -4.51 23.97 -16.94
N LEU A 318 -3.58 24.76 -16.40
CA LEU A 318 -3.75 26.20 -16.20
C LEU A 318 -3.50 26.97 -17.50
N ASP A 319 -4.29 28.01 -17.75
CA ASP A 319 -4.11 28.90 -18.92
C ASP A 319 -2.74 29.58 -18.94
N ASN A 320 -2.15 29.82 -17.78
CA ASN A 320 -0.85 30.47 -17.61
C ASN A 320 0.24 29.46 -17.20
N TYR A 321 0.12 28.20 -17.63
CA TYR A 321 1.10 27.18 -17.32
C TYR A 321 2.51 27.56 -17.81
N ASP A 322 3.46 27.46 -16.88
CA ASP A 322 4.89 27.65 -17.16
C ASP A 322 5.65 26.35 -16.84
N PRO A 323 6.14 25.62 -17.86
CA PRO A 323 6.86 24.36 -17.66
C PRO A 323 8.19 24.53 -16.90
N THR A 324 8.70 25.75 -16.79
CA THR A 324 9.93 26.07 -16.04
C THR A 324 9.67 26.37 -14.56
N ASN A 325 8.41 26.40 -14.14
CA ASN A 325 8.03 26.54 -12.73
C ASN A 325 7.49 25.22 -12.17
N PRO A 326 8.29 24.42 -11.45
CA PRO A 326 7.81 23.16 -10.87
C PRO A 326 7.01 23.35 -9.56
N TYR A 327 7.09 24.52 -8.93
CA TYR A 327 6.71 24.71 -7.55
C TYR A 327 5.49 25.63 -7.36
N TYR A 328 4.63 25.74 -8.32
CA TYR A 328 3.42 26.54 -8.13
C TYR A 328 2.98 26.60 -6.66
N THR A 329 2.68 27.79 -6.17
CA THR A 329 2.14 27.96 -4.81
C THR A 329 0.72 27.45 -4.71
N ASN A 330 0.23 27.18 -3.49
CA ASN A 330 -1.15 26.74 -3.25
C ASN A 330 -1.52 25.42 -3.95
N ARG A 331 -0.64 24.46 -3.81
CA ARG A 331 -0.83 23.08 -4.28
C ARG A 331 -1.62 22.27 -3.26
N ASP A 332 -2.08 21.11 -3.70
CA ASP A 332 -2.63 20.06 -2.84
C ASP A 332 -1.76 19.88 -1.57
N PRO A 333 -2.34 19.98 -0.38
CA PRO A 333 -1.58 19.86 0.87
C PRO A 333 -0.76 18.58 0.99
N ARG A 334 -1.21 17.49 0.37
CA ARG A 334 -0.49 16.20 0.37
C ARG A 334 0.87 16.29 -0.32
N PHE A 335 1.08 17.23 -1.26
CA PHE A 335 2.38 17.49 -1.87
C PHE A 335 3.44 17.81 -0.81
N TYR A 336 3.17 18.78 0.04
CA TYR A 336 4.12 19.24 1.05
C TYR A 336 4.39 18.22 2.14
N LEU A 337 3.45 17.29 2.37
CA LEU A 337 3.57 16.24 3.36
C LEU A 337 4.36 15.01 2.86
N THR A 338 4.39 14.79 1.55
CA THR A 338 4.96 13.55 0.96
C THR A 338 6.28 13.75 0.24
N ILE A 339 6.59 14.97 -0.22
CA ILE A 339 7.74 15.27 -1.07
C ILE A 339 8.56 16.42 -0.50
N ALA A 340 9.89 16.24 -0.47
CA ALA A 340 10.86 17.27 -0.16
C ALA A 340 11.46 17.83 -1.44
N LYS A 341 11.58 19.15 -1.53
CA LYS A 341 12.05 19.89 -2.71
C LYS A 341 13.22 20.81 -2.39
N ASN A 342 13.81 21.38 -3.42
CA ASN A 342 14.86 22.39 -3.27
C ASN A 342 14.42 23.54 -2.35
N GLY A 343 15.26 23.89 -1.39
CA GLY A 343 15.00 24.97 -0.44
C GLY A 343 14.14 24.60 0.76
N ASP A 344 13.64 23.35 0.86
CA ASP A 344 12.88 22.92 2.03
C ASP A 344 13.79 22.93 3.27
N GLU A 345 13.26 23.52 4.34
CA GLU A 345 13.92 23.60 5.63
C GLU A 345 13.49 22.46 6.56
N LYS A 346 14.38 22.09 7.50
CA LYS A 346 14.10 21.11 8.56
C LYS A 346 13.59 19.76 8.03
N TRP A 347 14.17 19.30 6.92
CA TRP A 347 13.94 17.96 6.44
C TRP A 347 15.26 17.16 6.38
N PRO A 348 15.42 16.11 7.19
CA PRO A 348 14.58 15.77 8.39
C PRO A 348 14.65 16.84 9.48
N ASN A 349 13.88 16.70 10.58
CA ASN A 349 13.71 17.73 11.61
C ASN A 349 15.02 18.28 12.19
N TRP A 350 16.06 17.45 12.27
CA TRP A 350 17.39 17.81 12.79
C TRP A 350 18.30 18.47 11.75
N ASN A 351 17.89 18.51 10.47
CA ASN A 351 18.66 19.22 9.45
C ASN A 351 18.47 20.73 9.63
N THR A 352 19.58 21.46 9.74
CA THR A 352 19.60 22.92 9.94
C THR A 352 19.89 23.70 8.65
N VAL A 353 20.20 23.01 7.55
CA VAL A 353 20.51 23.60 6.25
C VAL A 353 19.38 23.32 5.28
N PRO A 354 18.84 24.34 4.59
CA PRO A 354 17.85 24.11 3.52
C PRO A 354 18.37 23.13 2.47
N LEU A 355 17.49 22.27 1.95
CA LEU A 355 17.87 21.29 0.94
C LEU A 355 18.38 21.96 -0.33
N GLN A 356 19.47 21.42 -0.86
CA GLN A 356 20.15 21.87 -2.06
C GLN A 356 20.12 20.76 -3.12
N THR A 357 18.97 20.62 -3.77
CA THR A 357 18.74 19.60 -4.81
C THR A 357 19.11 20.09 -6.21
N TYR A 358 19.70 21.28 -6.32
CA TYR A 358 20.30 21.77 -7.56
C TYR A 358 21.64 21.10 -7.84
N GLN A 359 22.00 21.01 -9.11
CA GLN A 359 23.25 20.37 -9.54
C GLN A 359 24.49 21.01 -8.87
N GLY A 360 25.29 20.17 -8.22
CA GLY A 360 26.44 20.61 -7.41
C GLY A 360 26.09 21.04 -6.00
N GLY A 361 24.81 21.00 -5.61
CA GLY A 361 24.38 21.26 -4.24
C GLY A 361 24.69 20.11 -3.27
N LEU A 362 24.50 20.35 -1.98
CA LEU A 362 24.83 19.40 -0.91
C LEU A 362 24.01 18.09 -0.96
N ASN A 363 22.84 18.10 -1.63
CA ASN A 363 21.92 16.99 -1.65
C ASN A 363 21.61 16.52 -3.09
N ALA A 364 22.49 16.74 -4.05
CA ALA A 364 22.25 16.47 -5.45
C ALA A 364 23.47 15.88 -6.16
N GLU A 365 23.30 15.52 -7.42
CA GLU A 365 24.42 15.17 -8.29
C GLU A 365 25.43 16.33 -8.41
N PRO A 366 26.73 16.06 -8.52
CA PRO A 366 27.36 14.75 -8.79
C PRO A 366 27.70 13.92 -7.56
N LEU A 367 27.16 14.23 -6.37
CA LEU A 367 27.34 13.38 -5.21
C LEU A 367 26.77 11.99 -5.47
N SER A 368 27.52 10.94 -5.12
CA SER A 368 27.02 9.57 -5.22
C SER A 368 25.76 9.39 -4.36
N GLY A 369 24.65 9.02 -4.99
CA GLY A 369 23.33 8.95 -4.36
C GLY A 369 22.57 10.28 -4.31
N GLY A 370 23.09 11.34 -4.91
CA GLY A 370 22.36 12.58 -5.11
C GLY A 370 21.11 12.38 -5.97
N THR A 371 20.05 13.14 -5.66
CA THR A 371 18.80 12.98 -6.40
C THR A 371 18.94 13.26 -7.90
N PRO A 372 18.55 12.33 -8.77
CA PRO A 372 18.48 12.56 -10.20
C PRO A 372 17.24 13.37 -10.60
N THR A 373 16.21 13.41 -9.73
CA THR A 373 14.89 13.97 -10.05
C THR A 373 14.66 15.36 -9.51
N GLY A 374 15.50 15.86 -8.62
CA GLY A 374 15.34 17.15 -7.93
C GLY A 374 14.54 17.08 -6.63
N TYR A 375 14.09 15.87 -6.22
CA TYR A 375 13.22 15.66 -5.05
C TYR A 375 13.72 14.53 -4.17
N TYR A 376 13.22 14.52 -2.92
CA TYR A 376 13.36 13.42 -1.97
C TYR A 376 12.01 13.04 -1.38
N LEU A 377 11.87 11.81 -0.92
CA LEU A 377 10.64 11.27 -0.34
C LEU A 377 10.54 11.63 1.15
N LYS A 378 9.38 12.15 1.56
CA LYS A 378 9.01 12.35 2.98
C LYS A 378 8.18 11.19 3.51
N LYS A 379 7.27 10.66 2.68
CA LYS A 379 6.30 9.65 3.13
C LYS A 379 7.00 8.39 3.64
N TYR A 380 6.46 7.81 4.68
CA TYR A 380 7.01 6.70 5.47
C TYR A 380 8.30 7.00 6.25
N CYS A 381 8.99 8.11 5.99
CA CYS A 381 10.06 8.56 6.90
C CYS A 381 9.45 9.14 8.17
N GLN A 382 9.97 8.74 9.31
CA GLN A 382 9.62 9.35 10.59
C GLN A 382 10.59 10.48 10.88
N THR A 383 10.13 11.71 10.77
CA THR A 383 10.95 12.93 10.76
C THR A 383 11.84 13.11 11.98
N ALA A 384 11.47 12.49 13.12
CA ALA A 384 12.23 12.51 14.37
C ALA A 384 13.39 11.51 14.39
N VAL A 385 13.47 10.59 13.42
CA VAL A 385 14.58 9.63 13.34
C VAL A 385 15.87 10.37 13.01
N ASP A 386 16.83 10.28 13.91
CA ASP A 386 18.15 10.90 13.80
C ASP A 386 19.16 9.85 13.33
N LEU A 387 19.98 10.21 12.34
CA LEU A 387 21.04 9.34 11.84
C LEU A 387 22.44 9.77 12.31
N ARG A 388 22.57 10.93 12.98
CA ARG A 388 23.86 11.50 13.38
C ARG A 388 24.53 10.64 14.46
N ALA A 389 25.85 10.55 14.40
CA ALA A 389 26.61 9.86 15.43
C ALA A 389 26.40 10.50 16.82
N GLY A 390 26.18 9.68 17.82
CA GLY A 390 25.98 10.13 19.21
C GLY A 390 24.52 10.48 19.55
N THR A 391 23.66 10.78 18.58
CA THR A 391 22.23 11.07 18.78
C THR A 391 21.31 10.14 17.97
N ALA A 392 21.88 9.15 17.29
CA ALA A 392 21.15 8.23 16.44
C ALA A 392 19.98 7.56 17.17
N SER A 393 18.83 7.61 16.55
CA SER A 393 17.59 7.02 17.06
C SER A 393 17.04 5.98 16.11
N LYS A 394 16.19 5.11 16.63
CA LYS A 394 15.47 4.07 15.90
C LYS A 394 14.01 4.08 16.32
N THR A 395 13.13 3.67 15.41
CA THR A 395 11.70 3.58 15.71
C THR A 395 11.10 2.34 15.07
N TYR A 396 9.89 1.99 15.49
CA TYR A 396 9.09 0.99 14.79
C TYR A 396 8.47 1.61 13.54
N HIS A 397 8.50 0.86 12.45
CA HIS A 397 7.80 1.21 11.22
C HIS A 397 6.63 0.25 11.00
N SER A 398 5.51 0.77 10.54
CA SER A 398 4.32 -0.01 10.22
C SER A 398 3.97 0.18 8.75
N TRP A 399 3.94 -0.92 8.00
CA TRP A 399 3.47 -0.91 6.62
C TRP A 399 1.95 -0.93 6.59
N ILE A 400 1.34 0.01 5.90
CA ILE A 400 -0.12 0.08 5.75
C ILE A 400 -0.55 -0.92 4.69
N THR A 401 -1.20 -2.00 5.11
CA THR A 401 -1.77 -2.98 4.20
C THR A 401 -3.14 -2.56 3.71
N PHE A 402 -4.03 -2.12 4.62
CA PHE A 402 -5.36 -1.61 4.30
C PHE A 402 -5.70 -0.37 5.12
N ARG A 403 -6.30 0.64 4.47
CA ARG A 403 -6.88 1.83 5.11
C ARG A 403 -8.12 2.32 4.36
N PHE A 404 -9.02 3.02 5.00
CA PHE A 404 -10.32 3.42 4.43
C PHE A 404 -10.21 4.33 3.20
N GLY A 405 -9.20 5.19 3.10
CA GLY A 405 -8.99 6.02 1.91
C GLY A 405 -8.96 5.21 0.61
N GLU A 406 -8.37 4.01 0.63
CA GLU A 406 -8.39 3.10 -0.51
C GLU A 406 -9.81 2.69 -0.91
N PHE A 407 -10.66 2.33 0.06
CA PHE A 407 -11.96 1.71 -0.23
C PHE A 407 -12.99 2.71 -0.75
N TYR A 408 -12.89 3.99 -0.41
CA TYR A 408 -13.64 5.03 -1.09
C TYR A 408 -13.28 5.14 -2.58
N LEU A 409 -12.00 5.08 -2.90
CA LEU A 409 -11.51 5.11 -4.28
C LEU A 409 -11.84 3.81 -5.03
N ASN A 410 -11.72 2.66 -4.39
CA ASN A 410 -12.10 1.36 -4.97
C ASN A 410 -13.59 1.31 -5.30
N TYR A 411 -14.44 1.79 -4.38
CA TYR A 411 -15.89 1.89 -4.60
C TYR A 411 -16.20 2.80 -5.79
N ALA A 412 -15.57 3.97 -5.84
CA ALA A 412 -15.78 4.93 -6.92
C ALA A 412 -15.44 4.33 -8.30
N GLU A 413 -14.32 3.61 -8.43
CA GLU A 413 -13.95 2.93 -9.67
C GLU A 413 -14.98 1.87 -10.06
N ALA A 414 -15.35 1.01 -9.12
CA ALA A 414 -16.25 -0.11 -9.37
C ALA A 414 -17.66 0.37 -9.76
N VAL A 415 -18.23 1.34 -9.04
CA VAL A 415 -19.54 1.92 -9.35
C VAL A 415 -19.54 2.63 -10.69
N TYR A 416 -18.50 3.44 -10.96
CA TYR A 416 -18.33 4.08 -12.27
C TYR A 416 -18.31 3.06 -13.42
N LYS A 417 -17.51 2.01 -13.28
CA LYS A 417 -17.38 0.97 -14.30
C LYS A 417 -18.68 0.15 -14.47
N TYR A 418 -19.38 -0.10 -13.38
CA TYR A 418 -20.65 -0.83 -13.40
C TYR A 418 -21.78 -0.01 -14.02
N LEU A 419 -22.01 1.22 -13.53
CA LEU A 419 -23.12 2.08 -13.95
C LEU A 419 -22.83 2.90 -15.23
N GLY A 420 -21.57 2.96 -15.67
CA GLY A 420 -21.17 3.61 -16.91
C GLY A 420 -21.09 5.13 -16.88
N SER A 421 -21.27 5.76 -15.71
CA SER A 421 -21.15 7.22 -15.53
C SER A 421 -20.63 7.54 -14.14
N PRO A 422 -19.77 8.56 -13.99
CA PRO A 422 -19.25 8.97 -12.68
C PRO A 422 -20.31 9.58 -11.75
N TYR A 423 -21.45 9.99 -12.27
CA TYR A 423 -22.56 10.61 -11.53
C TYR A 423 -23.73 9.65 -11.31
N ALA A 424 -23.70 8.47 -11.93
CA ALA A 424 -24.80 7.52 -11.85
C ALA A 424 -24.94 6.93 -10.45
N THR A 425 -26.20 6.70 -10.07
CA THR A 425 -26.62 5.96 -8.89
C THR A 425 -27.78 5.05 -9.25
N ASP A 426 -28.05 4.04 -8.43
CA ASP A 426 -29.24 3.20 -8.51
C ASP A 426 -29.79 2.92 -7.10
N SER A 427 -30.72 1.99 -6.99
CA SER A 427 -31.33 1.64 -5.70
C SER A 427 -30.38 0.96 -4.72
N GLU A 428 -29.34 0.31 -5.20
CA GLU A 428 -28.33 -0.36 -4.38
C GLU A 428 -27.12 0.54 -4.12
N PHE A 429 -26.64 1.24 -5.16
CA PHE A 429 -25.50 2.14 -5.11
C PHE A 429 -25.98 3.61 -5.10
N THR A 430 -26.38 4.07 -3.94
CA THR A 430 -26.96 5.41 -3.76
C THR A 430 -25.93 6.54 -3.67
N THR A 431 -24.64 6.20 -3.54
CA THR A 431 -23.52 7.15 -3.59
C THR A 431 -22.83 7.03 -4.94
N SER A 432 -22.73 8.14 -5.68
CA SER A 432 -22.03 8.17 -6.97
C SER A 432 -20.51 8.05 -6.81
N ALA A 433 -19.81 7.73 -7.89
CA ALA A 433 -18.35 7.69 -7.90
C ALA A 433 -17.74 9.04 -7.48
N VAL A 434 -18.23 10.15 -8.02
CA VAL A 434 -17.73 11.49 -7.66
C VAL A 434 -17.99 11.84 -6.20
N ASP A 435 -19.10 11.41 -5.62
CA ASP A 435 -19.42 11.65 -4.20
C ASP A 435 -18.53 10.80 -3.27
N ALA A 436 -18.18 9.58 -3.64
CA ALA A 436 -17.24 8.77 -2.89
C ALA A 436 -15.81 9.38 -2.91
N ILE A 437 -15.34 9.83 -4.07
CA ILE A 437 -14.06 10.53 -4.20
C ILE A 437 -14.04 11.82 -3.40
N LYS A 438 -15.17 12.55 -3.35
CA LYS A 438 -15.30 13.78 -2.59
C LYS A 438 -14.99 13.62 -1.10
N VAL A 439 -15.25 12.46 -0.51
CA VAL A 439 -14.89 12.16 0.90
C VAL A 439 -13.39 12.29 1.11
N VAL A 440 -12.59 11.65 0.25
CA VAL A 440 -11.12 11.70 0.28
C VAL A 440 -10.62 13.13 0.03
N ARG A 441 -11.15 13.79 -0.98
CA ARG A 441 -10.72 15.14 -1.36
C ARG A 441 -11.07 16.18 -0.29
N THR A 442 -12.20 16.05 0.36
CA THR A 442 -12.60 16.94 1.48
C THR A 442 -11.61 16.84 2.64
N ARG A 443 -11.21 15.61 3.02
CA ARG A 443 -10.18 15.40 4.05
C ARG A 443 -8.85 16.06 3.65
N ALA A 444 -8.47 15.96 2.37
CA ALA A 444 -7.24 16.54 1.85
C ALA A 444 -7.31 18.08 1.71
N GLY A 445 -8.47 18.70 1.93
CA GLY A 445 -8.69 20.14 1.71
C GLY A 445 -8.78 20.52 0.23
N MET A 446 -9.16 19.57 -0.64
CA MET A 446 -9.28 19.75 -2.08
C MET A 446 -10.75 19.89 -2.51
N PRO A 447 -11.05 20.66 -3.58
CA PRO A 447 -12.41 20.71 -4.13
C PRO A 447 -12.82 19.35 -4.69
N GLY A 448 -14.13 19.06 -4.67
CA GLY A 448 -14.70 17.90 -5.34
C GLY A 448 -14.49 17.93 -6.85
N PHE A 449 -14.70 16.82 -7.52
CA PHE A 449 -14.63 16.76 -8.99
C PHE A 449 -15.73 17.63 -9.61
N PRO A 450 -15.45 18.33 -10.75
CA PRO A 450 -16.43 19.14 -11.44
C PRO A 450 -17.63 18.33 -11.90
N GLN A 451 -18.77 19.00 -12.04
CA GLN A 451 -19.96 18.43 -12.67
C GLN A 451 -19.81 18.41 -14.21
N GLY A 452 -20.45 17.46 -14.87
CA GLY A 452 -20.50 17.41 -16.32
C GLY A 452 -19.23 16.94 -17.02
N MET A 453 -18.31 16.30 -16.31
CA MET A 453 -17.14 15.68 -16.92
C MET A 453 -17.55 14.54 -17.87
N THR A 454 -16.85 14.42 -19.00
CA THR A 454 -16.91 13.20 -19.81
C THR A 454 -16.31 12.01 -19.06
N ASN A 455 -16.66 10.80 -19.46
CA ASN A 455 -16.08 9.59 -18.87
C ASN A 455 -14.54 9.56 -18.97
N ASP A 456 -13.99 10.00 -20.10
CA ASP A 456 -12.54 10.06 -20.30
C ASP A 456 -11.86 11.09 -19.37
N ALA A 457 -12.45 12.27 -19.21
CA ALA A 457 -11.95 13.29 -18.31
C ALA A 457 -12.03 12.82 -16.85
N PHE A 458 -13.15 12.20 -16.47
CA PHE A 458 -13.30 11.60 -15.15
C PHE A 458 -12.24 10.51 -14.90
N TRP A 459 -12.03 9.61 -15.84
CA TRP A 459 -11.09 8.50 -15.68
C TRP A 459 -9.65 9.00 -15.46
N LYS A 460 -9.21 9.98 -16.26
CA LYS A 460 -7.90 10.62 -16.07
C LYS A 460 -7.76 11.26 -14.69
N LYS A 461 -8.79 12.00 -14.27
CA LYS A 461 -8.78 12.70 -12.97
C LYS A 461 -8.85 11.70 -11.80
N TYR A 462 -9.61 10.62 -11.93
CA TYR A 462 -9.67 9.53 -10.97
C TYR A 462 -8.30 8.85 -10.80
N GLN A 463 -7.64 8.49 -11.90
CA GLN A 463 -6.31 7.89 -11.87
C GLN A 463 -5.30 8.81 -11.19
N ASN A 464 -5.40 10.12 -11.45
CA ASN A 464 -4.56 11.14 -10.81
C ASN A 464 -4.83 11.23 -9.30
N GLU A 465 -6.09 11.26 -8.87
CA GLU A 465 -6.46 11.28 -7.44
C GLU A 465 -5.96 10.04 -6.71
N ARG A 466 -6.07 8.87 -7.33
CA ARG A 466 -5.57 7.63 -6.77
C ARG A 466 -4.04 7.64 -6.64
N MET A 467 -3.32 8.17 -7.64
CA MET A 467 -1.87 8.36 -7.60
C MET A 467 -1.43 9.27 -6.45
N VAL A 468 -2.17 10.34 -6.19
CA VAL A 468 -1.87 11.31 -5.13
C VAL A 468 -2.22 10.75 -3.74
N GLU A 469 -3.43 10.24 -3.57
CA GLU A 469 -3.91 9.75 -2.27
C GLU A 469 -3.11 8.55 -1.77
N LEU A 470 -2.85 7.58 -2.64
CA LEU A 470 -2.16 6.34 -2.31
C LEU A 470 -0.66 6.37 -2.69
N ALA A 471 -0.11 7.56 -2.90
CA ALA A 471 1.28 7.75 -3.30
C ALA A 471 2.24 6.99 -2.39
N PHE A 472 3.15 6.24 -2.98
CA PHE A 472 4.22 5.48 -2.30
C PHE A 472 3.76 4.39 -1.31
N GLU A 473 2.47 4.00 -1.36
CA GLU A 473 1.93 2.92 -0.54
C GLU A 473 1.92 1.56 -1.27
N GLY A 474 2.65 1.45 -2.38
CA GLY A 474 2.73 0.22 -3.17
C GLY A 474 1.54 -0.04 -4.10
N HIS A 475 0.61 0.93 -4.25
CA HIS A 475 -0.57 0.76 -5.10
C HIS A 475 -0.30 1.02 -6.58
N ARG A 476 0.47 2.06 -6.92
CA ARG A 476 0.64 2.54 -8.30
C ARG A 476 1.10 1.45 -9.27
N PHE A 477 2.07 0.64 -8.89
CA PHE A 477 2.60 -0.45 -9.71
C PHE A 477 1.48 -1.43 -10.10
N TRP A 478 0.66 -1.83 -9.15
CA TRP A 478 -0.43 -2.78 -9.35
C TRP A 478 -1.63 -2.16 -10.06
N ASP A 479 -1.96 -0.91 -9.77
CA ASP A 479 -3.06 -0.19 -10.42
C ASP A 479 -2.82 -0.05 -11.91
N VAL A 480 -1.66 0.42 -12.31
CA VAL A 480 -1.31 0.62 -13.73
C VAL A 480 -1.25 -0.73 -14.47
N ARG A 481 -0.74 -1.79 -13.82
CA ARG A 481 -0.76 -3.14 -14.40
C ARG A 481 -2.18 -3.68 -14.56
N ARG A 482 -3.03 -3.62 -13.53
CA ARG A 482 -4.41 -4.12 -13.61
C ARG A 482 -5.26 -3.35 -14.62
N TRP A 483 -4.96 -2.07 -14.86
CA TRP A 483 -5.57 -1.27 -15.93
C TRP A 483 -5.00 -1.58 -17.31
N LYS A 484 -3.88 -2.28 -17.43
CA LYS A 484 -3.11 -2.52 -18.67
C LYS A 484 -2.66 -1.21 -19.33
N GLU A 485 -2.19 -0.26 -18.52
CA GLU A 485 -1.75 1.06 -18.97
C GLU A 485 -0.25 1.33 -18.70
N GLY A 486 0.58 0.28 -18.54
CA GLY A 486 2.02 0.41 -18.30
C GLY A 486 2.73 1.19 -19.39
N ASP A 487 2.42 0.92 -20.64
CA ASP A 487 2.97 1.65 -21.79
C ASP A 487 2.69 3.16 -21.73
N LYS A 488 1.53 3.53 -21.21
CA LYS A 488 1.12 4.95 -21.08
C LYS A 488 1.83 5.67 -19.93
N HIS A 489 2.03 4.98 -18.81
CA HIS A 489 2.46 5.63 -17.56
C HIS A 489 3.92 5.37 -17.20
N PHE A 490 4.50 4.23 -17.57
CA PHE A 490 5.83 3.82 -17.09
C PHE A 490 6.96 3.93 -18.11
N LYS A 491 6.67 4.17 -19.40
CA LYS A 491 7.71 4.32 -20.42
C LYS A 491 8.48 5.62 -20.31
N ASN A 492 7.84 6.69 -19.88
CA ASN A 492 8.47 7.99 -19.76
C ASN A 492 8.19 8.58 -18.38
N ILE A 493 9.24 8.92 -17.67
CA ILE A 493 9.15 9.72 -16.45
C ILE A 493 9.83 11.07 -16.68
N VAL A 494 9.44 12.06 -15.88
CA VAL A 494 10.05 13.39 -15.94
C VAL A 494 10.86 13.64 -14.68
N GLU A 495 12.12 14.01 -14.88
CA GLU A 495 13.03 14.51 -13.85
C GLU A 495 13.08 16.05 -13.91
N MET A 496 13.39 16.70 -12.81
CA MET A 496 13.64 18.15 -12.77
C MET A 496 15.12 18.41 -12.54
N LYS A 497 15.79 18.91 -13.56
CA LYS A 497 17.14 19.41 -13.44
C LYS A 497 17.11 20.85 -12.94
N ILE A 498 17.79 21.10 -11.82
CA ILE A 498 17.85 22.42 -11.19
C ILE A 498 19.28 22.96 -11.29
N THR A 499 19.43 24.17 -11.83
CA THR A 499 20.70 24.87 -11.91
C THR A 499 20.64 26.13 -11.06
N LYS A 500 21.59 26.31 -10.14
CA LYS A 500 21.75 27.55 -9.39
C LYS A 500 22.50 28.57 -10.23
N ASN A 501 21.93 29.76 -10.40
CA ASN A 501 22.50 30.86 -11.15
C ASN A 501 23.44 31.73 -10.28
N GLY A 502 24.24 32.59 -10.90
CA GLY A 502 25.16 33.45 -10.20
C GLY A 502 24.54 34.55 -9.34
N ASP A 503 23.24 34.81 -9.52
CA ASP A 503 22.41 35.77 -8.76
C ASP A 503 21.55 35.08 -7.68
N ASP A 504 21.88 33.85 -7.31
CA ASP A 504 21.14 33.00 -6.36
C ASP A 504 19.72 32.62 -6.79
N THR A 505 19.33 32.86 -8.03
CA THR A 505 18.11 32.31 -8.63
C THR A 505 18.34 30.90 -9.15
N TYR A 506 17.25 30.24 -9.57
CA TYR A 506 17.29 28.86 -10.10
C TYR A 506 16.68 28.79 -11.49
N THR A 507 17.28 27.97 -12.32
CA THR A 507 16.71 27.54 -13.61
C THR A 507 16.25 26.11 -13.48
N TYR A 508 15.03 25.82 -13.93
CA TYR A 508 14.40 24.52 -13.87
C TYR A 508 14.17 23.98 -15.27
N GLU A 509 14.67 22.78 -15.53
CA GLU A 509 14.57 22.13 -16.83
C GLU A 509 13.98 20.73 -16.68
N ARG A 510 12.88 20.47 -17.39
CA ARG A 510 12.24 19.15 -17.45
C ARG A 510 13.07 18.23 -18.34
N LYS A 511 13.43 17.05 -17.80
CA LYS A 511 14.13 16.00 -18.53
C LYS A 511 13.24 14.78 -18.61
N VAL A 512 12.94 14.34 -19.82
CA VAL A 512 12.25 13.06 -20.03
C VAL A 512 13.29 11.95 -19.96
N LYS A 513 13.04 10.96 -19.12
CA LYS A 513 13.80 9.72 -19.04
C LYS A 513 12.96 8.59 -19.58
N GLU A 514 13.45 7.96 -20.64
CA GLU A 514 12.81 6.78 -21.23
C GLU A 514 13.14 5.52 -20.42
N ARG A 515 12.13 4.66 -20.25
CA ARG A 515 12.22 3.34 -19.62
C ARG A 515 11.67 2.27 -20.56
N SER A 516 12.24 1.07 -20.51
CA SER A 516 11.70 -0.10 -21.22
C SER A 516 10.64 -0.75 -20.36
N TRP A 517 9.39 -0.65 -20.77
CA TRP A 517 8.26 -1.33 -20.13
C TRP A 517 7.56 -2.22 -21.15
N ASP A 518 7.14 -3.43 -20.72
CA ASP A 518 6.35 -4.35 -21.54
C ASP A 518 5.09 -4.76 -20.79
N ASP A 519 3.92 -4.35 -21.30
CA ASP A 519 2.61 -4.69 -20.72
C ASP A 519 2.26 -6.19 -20.82
N LYS A 520 3.06 -6.98 -21.52
CA LYS A 520 2.87 -8.43 -21.63
C LYS A 520 3.50 -9.22 -20.48
N MET A 521 4.24 -8.57 -19.59
CA MET A 521 4.91 -9.21 -18.46
C MET A 521 4.14 -9.09 -17.15
#